data_e06480fa3fccc7fe8166cb7478fba7ee
#
_entry.id   e06480fa3fccc7fe8166cb7478fba7ee
#
_cell.length_a   1.000
_cell.length_b   1.000
_cell.length_c   1.000
_cell.angle_alpha   90.00
_cell.angle_beta   90.00
_cell.angle_gamma   90.00
#
_symmetry.space_group_name_H-M   'P 1'
#
loop_
_entity.id
_entity.type
_entity.pdbx_description
1 polymer ?
#
loop_
_entity_poly.entity_id
_entity_poly.type
_entity_poly.pdbx_seq_one_letter_code
_entity_poly.pdbx_strand_id
1 'polypeptide(L)'
;MSVNTTTIISRIGETDQLYLTNNSPELALERGDLRLELATISHSKQEQIHFLQEAIVLLETARVEYEEIPMTLYVKLSLHLAKAYMVFFEITKEARYALITQQILRPLTINENADVYFFLAYAAVSKNELAMTRYWLGKYLKTPAHDLDLLQSHSAFRPVRDAEWFPKALPS
;
A
#
# COMPACT_ATOMS: atom_id res chain seq x y z
N MET A 1 -14.85 -18.56 -11.69
CA MET A 1 -14.07 -17.32 -11.54
C MET A 1 -14.95 -16.13 -11.90
N SER A 2 -14.81 -15.02 -11.17
CA SER A 2 -15.48 -13.78 -11.53
C SER A 2 -14.87 -13.19 -12.81
N VAL A 3 -15.62 -12.31 -13.50
CA VAL A 3 -15.14 -11.61 -14.71
C VAL A 3 -13.87 -10.83 -14.39
N ASN A 4 -13.81 -10.18 -13.21
CA ASN A 4 -12.64 -9.42 -12.79
C ASN A 4 -11.39 -10.31 -12.64
N THR A 5 -11.54 -11.50 -12.04
CA THR A 5 -10.42 -12.43 -11.88
C THR A 5 -9.88 -12.86 -13.24
N THR A 6 -10.76 -13.20 -14.19
CA THR A 6 -10.37 -13.61 -15.54
C THR A 6 -9.63 -12.49 -16.26
N THR A 7 -10.12 -11.24 -16.15
CA THR A 7 -9.49 -10.08 -16.77
C THR A 7 -8.09 -9.83 -16.18
N ILE A 8 -7.95 -9.93 -14.87
CA ILE A 8 -6.67 -9.72 -14.18
C ILE A 8 -5.66 -10.80 -14.60
N ILE A 9 -6.05 -12.06 -14.62
CA ILE A 9 -5.18 -13.17 -15.02
C ILE A 9 -4.74 -13.00 -16.48
N SER A 10 -5.65 -12.62 -17.36
CA SER A 10 -5.34 -12.37 -18.77
C SER A 10 -4.31 -11.24 -18.91
N ARG A 11 -4.47 -10.15 -18.16
CA ARG A 11 -3.53 -9.02 -18.19
C ARG A 11 -2.17 -9.39 -17.59
N ILE A 12 -2.14 -10.23 -16.56
CA ILE A 12 -0.88 -10.77 -16.03
C ILE A 12 -0.11 -11.49 -17.13
N GLY A 13 -0.79 -12.39 -17.88
CA GLY A 13 -0.15 -13.09 -19.00
C GLY A 13 0.41 -12.14 -20.04
N GLU A 14 -0.36 -11.13 -20.44
CA GLU A 14 0.08 -10.12 -21.42
C GLU A 14 1.30 -9.35 -20.91
N THR A 15 1.26 -8.87 -19.66
CA THR A 15 2.37 -8.08 -19.11
C THR A 15 3.62 -8.92 -18.87
N ASP A 16 3.48 -10.19 -18.56
CA ASP A 16 4.62 -11.11 -18.43
C ASP A 16 5.29 -11.35 -19.79
N GLN A 17 4.52 -11.40 -20.88
CA GLN A 17 5.08 -11.46 -22.23
C GLN A 17 5.77 -10.15 -22.61
N LEU A 18 5.16 -9.02 -22.32
CA LEU A 18 5.77 -7.70 -22.59
C LEU A 18 7.09 -7.53 -21.83
N TYR A 19 7.18 -8.05 -20.63
CA TYR A 19 8.39 -7.98 -19.83
C TYR A 19 9.61 -8.60 -20.54
N LEU A 20 9.40 -9.66 -21.31
CA LEU A 20 10.49 -10.35 -22.00
C LEU A 20 11.10 -9.51 -23.13
N THR A 21 10.34 -8.58 -23.70
CA THR A 21 10.78 -7.78 -24.84
C THR A 21 11.00 -6.30 -24.50
N ASN A 22 10.32 -5.78 -23.50
CA ASN A 22 10.37 -4.35 -23.16
C ASN A 22 10.11 -4.16 -21.66
N ASN A 23 11.16 -4.36 -20.86
CA ASN A 23 11.08 -4.15 -19.42
C ASN A 23 11.16 -2.65 -19.09
N SER A 24 10.19 -2.14 -18.32
CA SER A 24 10.16 -0.75 -17.87
C SER A 24 9.65 -0.66 -16.44
N PRO A 25 9.97 0.43 -15.71
CA PRO A 25 9.44 0.63 -14.36
C PRO A 25 7.92 0.68 -14.32
N GLU A 26 7.29 1.26 -15.35
CA GLU A 26 5.84 1.33 -15.48
C GLU A 26 5.22 -0.06 -15.60
N LEU A 27 5.86 -0.92 -16.38
CA LEU A 27 5.41 -2.31 -16.54
C LEU A 27 5.59 -3.09 -15.23
N ALA A 28 6.68 -2.86 -14.52
CA ALA A 28 6.93 -3.47 -13.22
C ALA A 28 5.86 -3.07 -12.20
N LEU A 29 5.48 -1.79 -12.19
CA LEU A 29 4.40 -1.30 -11.34
C LEU A 29 3.07 -2.01 -11.67
N GLU A 30 2.71 -2.10 -12.94
CA GLU A 30 1.49 -2.78 -13.37
C GLU A 30 1.50 -4.26 -12.97
N ARG A 31 2.61 -4.96 -13.20
CA ARG A 31 2.75 -6.37 -12.85
C ARG A 31 2.59 -6.60 -11.34
N GLY A 32 3.17 -5.74 -10.53
CA GLY A 32 3.02 -5.79 -9.08
C GLY A 32 1.58 -5.50 -8.64
N ASP A 33 0.97 -4.47 -9.21
CA ASP A 33 -0.40 -4.06 -8.88
C ASP A 33 -1.42 -5.16 -9.24
N LEU A 34 -1.27 -5.79 -10.39
CA LEU A 34 -2.16 -6.90 -10.81
C LEU A 34 -2.13 -8.04 -9.79
N ARG A 35 -0.96 -8.37 -9.26
CA ARG A 35 -0.83 -9.42 -8.25
C ARG A 35 -1.42 -9.01 -6.91
N LEU A 36 -1.30 -7.72 -6.55
CA LEU A 36 -1.98 -7.18 -5.37
C LEU A 36 -3.50 -7.29 -5.51
N GLU A 37 -4.04 -6.96 -6.66
CA GLU A 37 -5.48 -7.10 -6.92
C GLU A 37 -5.93 -8.56 -6.80
N LEU A 38 -5.16 -9.50 -7.36
CA LEU A 38 -5.46 -10.93 -7.19
C LEU A 38 -5.45 -11.34 -5.72
N ALA A 39 -4.47 -10.86 -4.95
CA ALA A 39 -4.39 -11.17 -3.53
C ALA A 39 -5.63 -10.67 -2.79
N THR A 40 -6.13 -9.47 -3.13
CA THR A 40 -7.30 -8.91 -2.44
C THR A 40 -8.61 -9.61 -2.76
N ILE A 41 -8.74 -10.21 -3.95
CA ILE A 41 -9.97 -10.92 -4.35
C ILE A 41 -9.89 -12.43 -4.13
N SER A 42 -8.74 -12.96 -3.76
CA SER A 42 -8.59 -14.39 -3.47
C SER A 42 -9.27 -14.77 -2.16
N HIS A 43 -9.92 -15.91 -2.14
CA HIS A 43 -10.61 -16.42 -0.96
C HIS A 43 -9.72 -17.32 -0.10
N SER A 44 -8.64 -17.83 -0.65
CA SER A 44 -7.69 -18.70 0.03
C SER A 44 -6.54 -17.89 0.60
N LYS A 45 -6.28 -18.01 1.90
CA LYS A 45 -5.14 -17.37 2.56
C LYS A 45 -3.82 -17.77 1.89
N GLN A 46 -3.70 -19.01 1.49
CA GLN A 46 -2.49 -19.52 0.82
C GLN A 46 -2.26 -18.84 -0.53
N GLU A 47 -3.32 -18.65 -1.33
CA GLU A 47 -3.24 -17.92 -2.59
C GLU A 47 -2.92 -16.45 -2.37
N GLN A 48 -3.53 -15.82 -1.36
CA GLN A 48 -3.25 -14.43 -1.01
C GLN A 48 -1.77 -14.24 -0.71
N ILE A 49 -1.18 -15.10 0.11
CA ILE A 49 0.23 -15.04 0.46
C ILE A 49 1.10 -15.22 -0.78
N HIS A 50 0.75 -16.17 -1.65
CA HIS A 50 1.49 -16.41 -2.89
C HIS A 50 1.56 -15.16 -3.77
N PHE A 51 0.40 -14.55 -4.05
CA PHE A 51 0.36 -13.35 -4.90
C PHE A 51 1.01 -12.14 -4.24
N LEU A 52 0.89 -12.00 -2.92
CA LEU A 52 1.59 -10.94 -2.19
C LEU A 52 3.10 -11.08 -2.28
N GLN A 53 3.62 -12.29 -2.15
CA GLN A 53 5.05 -12.55 -2.27
C GLN A 53 5.55 -12.23 -3.68
N GLU A 54 4.81 -12.60 -4.72
CA GLU A 54 5.15 -12.23 -6.09
C GLU A 54 5.16 -10.71 -6.29
N ALA A 55 4.13 -10.03 -5.80
CA ALA A 55 4.04 -8.57 -5.89
C ALA A 55 5.21 -7.88 -5.20
N ILE A 56 5.55 -8.34 -3.99
CA ILE A 56 6.66 -7.79 -3.21
C ILE A 56 7.98 -7.92 -3.97
N VAL A 57 8.27 -9.11 -4.51
CA VAL A 57 9.50 -9.32 -5.28
C VAL A 57 9.58 -8.39 -6.48
N LEU A 58 8.49 -8.28 -7.25
CA LEU A 58 8.44 -7.42 -8.43
C LEU A 58 8.66 -5.95 -8.07
N LEU A 59 8.00 -5.46 -7.03
CA LEU A 59 8.06 -4.06 -6.64
C LEU A 59 9.38 -3.70 -5.98
N GLU A 60 9.95 -4.58 -5.15
CA GLU A 60 11.26 -4.36 -4.55
C GLU A 60 12.35 -4.35 -5.61
N THR A 61 12.30 -5.29 -6.55
CA THR A 61 13.25 -5.35 -7.66
C THR A 61 13.19 -4.08 -8.50
N ALA A 62 11.98 -3.59 -8.81
CA ALA A 62 11.80 -2.38 -9.60
C ALA A 62 12.41 -1.15 -8.92
N ARG A 63 12.29 -1.03 -7.60
CA ARG A 63 12.86 0.09 -6.85
C ARG A 63 14.38 0.13 -6.88
N VAL A 64 15.04 -1.00 -7.07
CA VAL A 64 16.50 -1.13 -7.08
C VAL A 64 17.04 -1.16 -8.49
N GLU A 65 16.35 -1.84 -9.41
CA GLU A 65 16.84 -2.09 -10.78
C GLU A 65 16.87 -0.83 -11.64
N TYR A 66 15.98 0.13 -11.39
CA TYR A 66 15.87 1.34 -12.19
C TYR A 66 16.41 2.54 -11.39
N GLU A 67 17.69 2.86 -11.61
CA GLU A 67 18.39 3.92 -10.87
C GLU A 67 17.88 5.34 -11.17
N GLU A 68 17.40 5.56 -12.40
CA GLU A 68 16.96 6.88 -12.87
C GLU A 68 15.46 6.94 -13.17
N ILE A 69 14.64 6.53 -12.21
CA ILE A 69 13.20 6.66 -12.38
C ILE A 69 12.70 8.01 -11.82
N PRO A 70 11.64 8.61 -12.44
CA PRO A 70 11.04 9.81 -11.88
C PRO A 70 10.57 9.59 -10.44
N MET A 71 10.70 10.61 -9.61
CA MET A 71 10.32 10.53 -8.19
C MET A 71 8.84 10.14 -8.04
N THR A 72 7.97 10.65 -8.91
CA THR A 72 6.55 10.29 -8.89
C THR A 72 6.31 8.80 -9.05
N LEU A 73 7.07 8.15 -9.93
CA LEU A 73 6.97 6.70 -10.15
C LEU A 73 7.58 5.92 -8.99
N TYR A 74 8.72 6.39 -8.46
CA TYR A 74 9.34 5.78 -7.29
C TYR A 74 8.40 5.79 -6.07
N VAL A 75 7.69 6.90 -5.87
CA VAL A 75 6.68 7.01 -4.81
C VAL A 75 5.54 6.00 -5.04
N LYS A 76 5.06 5.88 -6.28
CA LYS A 76 4.01 4.89 -6.61
C LYS A 76 4.45 3.46 -6.36
N LEU A 77 5.65 3.09 -6.79
CA LEU A 77 6.23 1.77 -6.53
C LEU A 77 6.30 1.49 -5.02
N SER A 78 6.76 2.48 -4.27
CA SER A 78 6.91 2.37 -2.81
C SER A 78 5.56 2.26 -2.10
N LEU A 79 4.54 2.99 -2.56
CA LEU A 79 3.19 2.91 -2.00
C LEU A 79 2.53 1.56 -2.28
N HIS A 80 2.70 1.02 -3.49
CA HIS A 80 2.19 -0.31 -3.81
C HIS A 80 2.90 -1.39 -2.97
N LEU A 81 4.20 -1.24 -2.77
CA LEU A 81 4.96 -2.13 -1.91
C LEU A 81 4.50 -2.05 -0.46
N ALA A 82 4.27 -0.84 0.06
CA ALA A 82 3.74 -0.62 1.40
C ALA A 82 2.35 -1.26 1.55
N LYS A 83 1.48 -1.11 0.56
CA LYS A 83 0.17 -1.75 0.55
C LYS A 83 0.30 -3.28 0.63
N ALA A 84 1.22 -3.85 -0.13
CA ALA A 84 1.46 -5.30 -0.09
C ALA A 84 1.87 -5.77 1.31
N TYR A 85 2.79 -5.05 1.95
CA TYR A 85 3.22 -5.39 3.30
C TYR A 85 2.10 -5.21 4.33
N MET A 86 1.25 -4.19 4.18
CA MET A 86 0.13 -3.99 5.13
C MET A 86 -0.96 -5.05 4.95
N VAL A 87 -1.22 -5.52 3.72
CA VAL A 87 -2.10 -6.67 3.51
C VAL A 87 -1.49 -7.92 4.15
N PHE A 88 -0.18 -8.09 4.01
CA PHE A 88 0.53 -9.21 4.66
C PHE A 88 0.41 -9.12 6.18
N PHE A 89 0.53 -7.91 6.75
CA PHE A 89 0.29 -7.68 8.18
C PHE A 89 -1.13 -8.11 8.58
N GLU A 90 -2.15 -7.74 7.80
CA GLU A 90 -3.53 -8.10 8.12
C GLU A 90 -3.76 -9.62 8.14
N ILE A 91 -3.04 -10.35 7.30
CA ILE A 91 -3.13 -11.83 7.26
C ILE A 91 -2.39 -12.46 8.45
N THR A 92 -1.19 -11.99 8.77
CA THR A 92 -0.29 -12.64 9.74
C THR A 92 -0.33 -12.00 11.12
N LYS A 93 -0.72 -10.74 11.22
CA LYS A 93 -0.64 -9.88 12.42
C LYS A 93 0.79 -9.75 12.98
N GLU A 94 1.79 -9.96 12.13
CA GLU A 94 3.19 -9.78 12.52
C GLU A 94 3.64 -8.33 12.35
N ALA A 95 4.04 -7.70 13.46
CA ALA A 95 4.42 -6.28 13.50
C ALA A 95 5.56 -5.92 12.55
N ARG A 96 6.40 -6.90 12.17
CA ARG A 96 7.53 -6.66 11.26
C ARG A 96 7.09 -6.07 9.92
N TYR A 97 5.91 -6.43 9.42
CA TYR A 97 5.43 -5.91 8.14
C TYR A 97 5.04 -4.43 8.25
N ALA A 98 4.47 -4.03 9.37
CA ALA A 98 4.22 -2.61 9.63
C ALA A 98 5.54 -1.83 9.80
N LEU A 99 6.53 -2.42 10.45
CA LEU A 99 7.86 -1.80 10.56
C LEU A 99 8.51 -1.60 9.18
N ILE A 100 8.46 -2.60 8.30
CA ILE A 100 8.99 -2.50 6.94
C ILE A 100 8.28 -1.37 6.19
N THR A 101 6.96 -1.27 6.31
CA THR A 101 6.17 -0.18 5.71
C THR A 101 6.70 1.19 6.16
N GLN A 102 6.95 1.35 7.46
CA GLN A 102 7.51 2.60 7.99
C GLN A 102 8.90 2.90 7.41
N GLN A 103 9.75 1.89 7.30
CA GLN A 103 11.09 2.03 6.75
C GLN A 103 11.07 2.46 5.28
N ILE A 104 10.14 1.92 4.50
CA ILE A 104 9.98 2.27 3.08
C ILE A 104 9.49 3.71 2.93
N LEU A 105 8.52 4.14 3.73
CA LEU A 105 7.80 5.38 3.49
C LEU A 105 8.38 6.61 4.21
N ARG A 106 9.08 6.46 5.33
CA ARG A 106 9.65 7.60 6.05
C ARG A 106 10.52 8.50 5.18
N PRO A 107 11.42 7.96 4.33
CA PRO A 107 12.24 8.83 3.46
C PRO A 107 11.42 9.60 2.42
N LEU A 108 10.18 9.20 2.17
CA LEU A 108 9.32 9.79 1.14
C LEU A 108 8.40 10.90 1.69
N THR A 109 8.46 11.20 2.96
CA THR A 109 7.61 12.24 3.59
C THR A 109 7.91 13.63 3.07
N ILE A 110 9.09 13.86 2.50
CA ILE A 110 9.49 15.14 1.91
C ILE A 110 8.57 15.53 0.73
N ASN A 111 7.92 14.58 0.09
CA ASN A 111 7.05 14.82 -1.06
C ASN A 111 5.63 15.25 -0.66
N GLU A 112 5.31 15.27 0.63
CA GLU A 112 4.00 15.66 1.17
C GLU A 112 2.82 14.92 0.53
N ASN A 113 3.02 13.66 0.18
CA ASN A 113 2.00 12.82 -0.45
C ASN A 113 1.02 12.30 0.60
N ALA A 114 -0.28 12.49 0.35
CA ALA A 114 -1.34 12.05 1.27
C ALA A 114 -1.28 10.55 1.56
N ASP A 115 -1.07 9.73 0.54
CA ASP A 115 -1.04 8.28 0.71
C ASP A 115 0.15 7.81 1.54
N VAL A 116 1.29 8.50 1.44
CA VAL A 116 2.46 8.21 2.29
C VAL A 116 2.10 8.43 3.76
N TYR A 117 1.47 9.54 4.08
CA TYR A 117 1.03 9.83 5.46
C TYR A 117 -0.02 8.83 5.94
N PHE A 118 -0.97 8.48 5.07
CA PHE A 118 -2.00 7.50 5.40
C PHE A 118 -1.39 6.14 5.78
N PHE A 119 -0.48 5.62 4.96
CA PHE A 119 0.15 4.33 5.23
C PHE A 119 1.10 4.37 6.45
N LEU A 120 1.74 5.52 6.71
CA LEU A 120 2.53 5.69 7.93
C LEU A 120 1.63 5.66 9.18
N ALA A 121 0.47 6.30 9.12
CA ALA A 121 -0.52 6.24 10.20
C ALA A 121 -1.05 4.81 10.39
N TYR A 122 -1.35 4.14 9.28
CA TYR A 122 -1.82 2.76 9.28
C TYR A 122 -0.79 1.83 9.94
N ALA A 123 0.47 1.94 9.54
CA ALA A 123 1.54 1.14 10.13
C ALA A 123 1.73 1.45 11.61
N ALA A 124 1.65 2.72 12.00
CA ALA A 124 1.81 3.14 13.39
C ALA A 124 0.71 2.57 14.29
N VAL A 125 -0.57 2.68 13.88
CA VAL A 125 -1.68 2.15 14.67
C VAL A 125 -1.61 0.63 14.74
N SER A 126 -1.15 -0.02 13.69
CA SER A 126 -0.97 -1.48 13.66
C SER A 126 0.08 -1.97 14.66
N LYS A 127 1.06 -1.12 14.97
CA LYS A 127 2.09 -1.38 15.98
C LYS A 127 1.73 -0.80 17.36
N ASN A 128 0.52 -0.30 17.52
CA ASN A 128 0.06 0.36 18.74
C ASN A 128 0.89 1.60 19.13
N GLU A 129 1.42 2.30 18.14
CA GLU A 129 2.17 3.54 18.32
C GLU A 129 1.21 4.73 18.21
N LEU A 130 0.47 5.00 19.27
CA LEU A 130 -0.67 5.93 19.22
C LEU A 130 -0.25 7.39 18.98
N ALA A 131 0.86 7.82 19.57
CA ALA A 131 1.39 9.17 19.37
C ALA A 131 1.80 9.39 17.92
N MET A 132 2.47 8.41 17.30
CA MET A 132 2.86 8.49 15.89
C MET A 132 1.65 8.42 14.96
N THR A 133 0.64 7.62 15.32
CA THR A 133 -0.63 7.58 14.58
C THR A 133 -1.24 8.97 14.51
N ARG A 134 -1.37 9.63 15.66
CA ARG A 134 -1.87 11.01 15.74
C ARG A 134 -1.04 11.97 14.89
N TYR A 135 0.28 11.87 14.98
CA TYR A 135 1.19 12.73 14.21
C TYR A 135 0.97 12.59 12.71
N TRP A 136 0.95 11.35 12.19
CA TRP A 136 0.78 11.12 10.75
C TRP A 136 -0.63 11.49 10.27
N LEU A 137 -1.66 11.24 11.06
CA LEU A 137 -3.02 11.67 10.72
C LEU A 137 -3.13 13.19 10.66
N GLY A 138 -2.43 13.90 11.56
CA GLY A 138 -2.35 15.35 11.49
C GLY A 138 -1.74 15.86 10.20
N LYS A 139 -0.66 15.20 9.73
CA LYS A 139 -0.05 15.51 8.43
C LYS A 139 -0.98 15.19 7.27
N TYR A 140 -1.63 14.03 7.34
CA TYR A 140 -2.57 13.59 6.30
C TYR A 140 -3.70 14.61 6.10
N LEU A 141 -4.29 15.10 7.18
CA LEU A 141 -5.41 16.04 7.13
C LEU A 141 -5.04 17.40 6.51
N LYS A 142 -3.75 17.75 6.51
CA LYS A 142 -3.26 18.98 5.89
C LYS A 142 -3.07 18.85 4.38
N THR A 143 -3.16 17.64 3.83
CA THR A 143 -3.02 17.43 2.39
C THR A 143 -4.34 17.72 1.68
N PRO A 144 -4.31 18.23 0.44
CA PRO A 144 -5.54 18.47 -0.34
C PRO A 144 -6.31 17.19 -0.66
N ALA A 145 -5.61 16.06 -0.73
CA ALA A 145 -6.18 14.78 -1.14
C ALA A 145 -6.67 13.92 0.04
N HIS A 146 -6.69 14.46 1.27
CA HIS A 146 -7.17 13.71 2.42
C HIS A 146 -8.63 13.29 2.26
N ASP A 147 -8.95 12.10 2.76
CA ASP A 147 -10.29 11.53 2.71
C ASP A 147 -10.73 11.17 4.13
N LEU A 148 -11.60 12.01 4.70
CA LEU A 148 -12.09 11.85 6.06
C LEU A 148 -12.95 10.60 6.21
N ASP A 149 -13.77 10.30 5.19
CA ASP A 149 -14.63 9.12 5.19
C ASP A 149 -13.78 7.83 5.23
N LEU A 150 -12.67 7.82 4.51
CA LEU A 150 -11.73 6.70 4.54
C LEU A 150 -11.18 6.47 5.96
N LEU A 151 -10.79 7.54 6.65
CA LEU A 151 -10.28 7.42 8.03
C LEU A 151 -11.34 6.86 8.97
N GLN A 152 -12.59 7.31 8.81
CA GLN A 152 -13.68 6.88 9.69
C GLN A 152 -14.13 5.45 9.44
N SER A 153 -13.99 4.96 8.20
CA SER A 153 -14.45 3.64 7.81
C SER A 153 -13.36 2.56 7.86
N HIS A 154 -12.09 2.95 7.75
CA HIS A 154 -11.00 1.98 7.67
C HIS A 154 -10.81 1.26 9.00
N SER A 155 -10.84 -0.07 8.96
CA SER A 155 -10.79 -0.93 10.16
C SER A 155 -9.51 -0.74 11.00
N ALA A 156 -8.41 -0.35 10.38
CA ALA A 156 -7.14 -0.14 11.06
C ALA A 156 -7.22 0.90 12.17
N PHE A 157 -8.07 1.93 12.00
CA PHE A 157 -8.18 3.03 12.95
C PHE A 157 -9.22 2.80 14.05
N ARG A 158 -9.85 1.63 14.08
CA ARG A 158 -10.81 1.29 15.14
C ARG A 158 -10.27 1.53 16.55
N PRO A 159 -9.01 1.19 16.89
CA PRO A 159 -8.48 1.40 18.25
C PRO A 159 -8.41 2.87 18.68
N VAL A 160 -8.35 3.80 17.72
CA VAL A 160 -8.20 5.24 18.01
C VAL A 160 -9.43 6.07 17.64
N ARG A 161 -10.46 5.44 17.10
CA ARG A 161 -11.63 6.14 16.54
C ARG A 161 -12.38 6.97 17.58
N ASP A 162 -12.40 6.53 18.83
CA ASP A 162 -13.08 7.22 19.92
C ASP A 162 -12.18 8.24 20.66
N ALA A 163 -10.92 8.35 20.28
CA ALA A 163 -10.02 9.33 20.87
C ALA A 163 -10.47 10.76 20.52
N GLU A 164 -10.32 11.68 21.47
CA GLU A 164 -10.72 13.08 21.26
C GLU A 164 -10.02 13.73 20.06
N TRP A 165 -8.77 13.38 19.85
CA TRP A 165 -7.96 13.93 18.74
C TRP A 165 -8.27 13.29 17.40
N PHE A 166 -9.02 12.18 17.36
CA PHE A 166 -9.27 11.48 16.09
C PHE A 166 -10.20 12.35 15.20
N PRO A 167 -9.88 12.47 13.91
CA PRO A 167 -10.67 13.30 12.99
C PRO A 167 -12.12 12.81 12.88
N LYS A 168 -13.05 13.73 13.06
CA LYS A 168 -14.48 13.44 12.99
C LYS A 168 -15.09 14.22 11.83
N ALA A 169 -16.14 13.66 11.21
CA ALA A 169 -16.90 14.38 10.20
C ALA A 169 -17.49 15.62 10.85
N LEU A 170 -17.41 16.75 10.13
CA LEU A 170 -18.13 17.95 10.55
C LEU A 170 -19.63 17.66 10.51
N PRO A 171 -20.39 18.10 11.52
CA PRO A 171 -21.85 17.96 11.46
C PRO A 171 -22.38 18.70 10.23
N SER A 172 -23.24 18.02 9.49
CA SER A 172 -23.88 18.58 8.29
C SER A 172 -24.87 19.67 8.63
#